data_13c4a410367b3eec1860b9e4825be543
#
_entry.id   13c4a410367b3eec1860b9e4825be543
#
_cell.length_a   1.000
_cell.length_b   1.000
_cell.length_c   1.000
_cell.angle_alpha   90.00
_cell.angle_beta   90.00
_cell.angle_gamma   90.00
#
_symmetry.space_group_name_H-M   'P 1'
#
loop_
_entity.id
_entity.type
_entity.pdbx_description
1 polymer ?
#
loop_
_entity_poly.entity_id
_entity_poly.type
_entity_poly.pdbx_seq_one_letter_code
_entity_poly.pdbx_strand_id
1 'polypeptide(L)'
;TDTGNFLHSNTTEKTTKLAAKMMLLGARLPKIINQTLASKNLAVMRLWGRALSRLKINPDYLLAVVIIRQEDLIEFGLTSDDLSGLIGLINSLQGVTGNLLLVETDDGQLKGSLRTNQASVDMSFLASLLGGGGHQKAAGFTILGKIIDNDNQLVVA
;
A
#
# COMPACT_ATOMS: atom_id res chain seq x y z
N THR A 1 -7.15 4.13 -9.82
CA THR A 1 -7.19 3.31 -11.03
C THR A 1 -6.75 1.89 -10.71
N ASP A 2 -7.62 0.90 -10.90
CA ASP A 2 -7.42 -0.49 -10.51
C ASP A 2 -6.18 -1.15 -11.13
N THR A 3 -5.77 -0.69 -12.31
CA THR A 3 -4.57 -1.19 -13.00
C THR A 3 -3.27 -0.54 -12.53
N GLY A 4 -3.31 0.37 -11.55
CA GLY A 4 -2.12 1.10 -11.11
C GLY A 4 -1.38 1.80 -12.26
N ASN A 5 -2.12 2.46 -13.15
CA ASN A 5 -1.57 3.06 -14.38
C ASN A 5 -0.87 2.04 -15.30
N PHE A 6 -1.48 0.89 -15.46
CA PHE A 6 -1.00 -0.26 -16.24
C PHE A 6 0.22 -1.01 -15.67
N LEU A 7 0.59 -0.74 -14.41
CA LEU A 7 1.70 -1.42 -13.73
C LEU A 7 1.27 -2.71 -13.03
N HIS A 8 -0.02 -2.86 -12.72
CA HIS A 8 -0.50 -4.03 -12.00
C HIS A 8 -0.75 -5.23 -12.92
N SER A 9 -0.64 -6.43 -12.36
CA SER A 9 -0.81 -7.70 -13.07
C SER A 9 -2.23 -7.96 -13.61
N ASN A 10 -3.22 -7.16 -13.20
CA ASN A 10 -4.57 -7.16 -13.75
C ASN A 10 -4.71 -6.32 -15.04
N THR A 11 -3.62 -5.75 -15.52
CA THR A 11 -3.57 -5.10 -16.83
C THR A 11 -3.63 -6.15 -17.93
N THR A 12 -4.74 -6.19 -18.64
CA THR A 12 -5.01 -7.17 -19.70
C THR A 12 -4.89 -6.54 -21.09
N GLU A 13 -4.79 -7.36 -22.13
CA GLU A 13 -4.85 -6.91 -23.52
C GLU A 13 -6.12 -6.06 -23.79
N LYS A 14 -7.26 -6.46 -23.22
CA LYS A 14 -8.51 -5.71 -23.32
C LYS A 14 -8.39 -4.31 -22.73
N THR A 15 -7.75 -4.19 -21.57
CA THR A 15 -7.53 -2.90 -20.87
C THR A 15 -6.64 -1.98 -21.70
N THR A 16 -5.55 -2.50 -22.27
CA THR A 16 -4.62 -1.71 -23.10
C THR A 16 -5.24 -1.31 -24.44
N LYS A 17 -6.00 -2.19 -25.07
CA LYS A 17 -6.76 -1.86 -26.29
C LYS A 17 -7.79 -0.76 -26.05
N LEU A 18 -8.51 -0.82 -24.91
CA LEU A 18 -9.47 0.22 -24.54
C LEU A 18 -8.77 1.56 -24.31
N ALA A 19 -7.65 1.57 -23.59
CA ALA A 19 -6.86 2.78 -23.36
C ALA A 19 -6.36 3.39 -24.68
N ALA A 20 -5.83 2.57 -25.60
CA ALA A 20 -5.41 3.02 -26.92
C ALA A 20 -6.58 3.64 -27.71
N LYS A 21 -7.76 3.02 -27.69
CA LYS A 21 -8.97 3.58 -28.32
C LYS A 21 -9.34 4.94 -27.72
N MET A 22 -9.27 5.08 -26.39
CA MET A 22 -9.54 6.37 -25.73
C MET A 22 -8.53 7.45 -26.12
N MET A 23 -7.25 7.10 -26.28
CA MET A 23 -6.21 8.02 -26.77
C MET A 23 -6.49 8.47 -28.21
N LEU A 24 -6.93 7.56 -29.09
CA LEU A 24 -7.34 7.90 -30.45
C LEU A 24 -8.56 8.85 -30.47
N LEU A 25 -9.42 8.77 -29.46
CA LEU A 25 -10.56 9.68 -29.26
C LEU A 25 -10.18 10.99 -28.56
N GLY A 26 -8.89 11.24 -28.34
CA GLY A 26 -8.39 12.50 -27.77
C GLY A 26 -8.08 12.47 -26.26
N ALA A 27 -8.15 11.32 -25.60
CA ALA A 27 -7.73 11.23 -24.19
C ALA A 27 -6.23 11.48 -24.05
N ARG A 28 -5.88 12.45 -23.19
CA ARG A 28 -4.48 12.82 -22.93
C ARG A 28 -3.91 12.00 -21.77
N LEU A 29 -3.32 10.84 -22.07
CA LEU A 29 -2.74 9.94 -21.06
C LEU A 29 -1.79 10.65 -20.07
N PRO A 30 -0.83 11.52 -20.51
CA PRO A 30 0.02 12.24 -19.56
C PRO A 30 -0.76 13.09 -18.57
N LYS A 31 -1.84 13.75 -19.01
CA LYS A 31 -2.70 14.55 -18.11
C LYS A 31 -3.39 13.66 -17.07
N ILE A 32 -3.89 12.50 -17.49
CA ILE A 32 -4.55 11.53 -16.60
C ILE A 32 -3.55 10.99 -15.58
N ILE A 33 -2.36 10.58 -16.02
CA ILE A 33 -1.29 10.07 -15.14
C ILE A 33 -0.87 11.17 -14.14
N ASN A 34 -0.65 12.39 -14.61
CA ASN A 34 -0.27 13.50 -13.73
C ASN A 34 -1.35 13.81 -12.68
N GLN A 35 -2.62 13.72 -13.02
CA GLN A 35 -3.70 13.92 -12.05
C GLN A 35 -3.79 12.78 -11.01
N THR A 36 -3.31 11.59 -11.32
CA THR A 36 -3.35 10.44 -10.41
C THR A 36 -2.07 10.28 -9.59
N LEU A 37 -0.91 10.58 -10.15
CA LEU A 37 0.40 10.40 -9.49
C LEU A 37 0.99 11.71 -8.95
N ALA A 38 0.80 12.82 -9.65
CA ALA A 38 1.46 14.10 -9.34
C ALA A 38 0.67 15.01 -8.39
N SER A 39 -0.49 14.58 -7.88
CA SER A 39 -1.27 15.38 -6.94
C SER A 39 -0.81 15.25 -5.48
N LYS A 40 0.27 14.52 -5.21
CA LYS A 40 0.81 14.38 -3.85
C LYS A 40 1.51 15.67 -3.43
N ASN A 41 1.05 16.25 -2.32
CA ASN A 41 1.71 17.41 -1.74
C ASN A 41 3.05 17.03 -1.07
N LEU A 42 3.85 18.02 -0.73
CA LEU A 42 5.16 17.81 -0.11
C LEU A 42 5.08 17.08 1.23
N ALA A 43 4.02 17.31 2.02
CA ALA A 43 3.81 16.63 3.30
C ALA A 43 3.65 15.11 3.10
N VAL A 44 2.84 14.69 2.12
CA VAL A 44 2.68 13.28 1.76
C VAL A 44 4.01 12.66 1.33
N MET A 45 4.79 13.34 0.50
CA MET A 45 6.10 12.84 0.06
C MET A 45 7.10 12.71 1.21
N ARG A 46 7.09 13.65 2.15
CA ARG A 46 7.92 13.58 3.37
C ARG A 46 7.51 12.42 4.27
N LEU A 47 6.20 12.23 4.48
CA LEU A 47 5.68 11.08 5.23
C LEU A 47 6.07 9.75 4.57
N TRP A 48 5.95 9.64 3.25
CA TRP A 48 6.39 8.45 2.51
C TRP A 48 7.89 8.19 2.69
N GLY A 49 8.72 9.24 2.61
CA GLY A 49 10.16 9.14 2.85
C GLY A 49 10.46 8.61 4.27
N ARG A 50 9.79 9.15 5.30
CA ARG A 50 9.89 8.65 6.68
C ARG A 50 9.44 7.19 6.81
N ALA A 51 8.31 6.84 6.22
CA ALA A 51 7.78 5.48 6.25
C ALA A 51 8.75 4.49 5.59
N LEU A 52 9.28 4.83 4.42
CA LEU A 52 10.24 3.99 3.70
C LEU A 52 11.60 3.87 4.43
N SER A 53 12.05 4.91 5.16
CA SER A 53 13.26 4.81 5.98
C SER A 53 13.14 3.83 7.17
N ARG A 54 11.91 3.54 7.57
CA ARG A 54 11.58 2.56 8.63
C ARG A 54 11.19 1.18 8.08
N LEU A 55 11.29 0.97 6.77
CA LEU A 55 10.97 -0.32 6.15
C LEU A 55 11.85 -1.41 6.74
N LYS A 56 11.22 -2.47 7.23
CA LYS A 56 11.89 -3.69 7.72
C LYS A 56 11.45 -4.88 6.88
N ILE A 57 12.35 -5.83 6.69
CA ILE A 57 12.03 -7.10 6.06
C ILE A 57 12.12 -8.18 7.14
N ASN A 58 11.02 -8.88 7.37
CA ASN A 58 11.04 -10.06 8.23
C ASN A 58 11.82 -11.17 7.51
N PRO A 59 12.92 -11.70 8.11
CA PRO A 59 13.79 -12.65 7.45
C PRO A 59 13.16 -14.03 7.25
N ASP A 60 12.23 -14.44 8.13
CA ASP A 60 11.63 -15.78 8.09
C ASP A 60 10.60 -15.91 6.98
N TYR A 61 9.84 -14.83 6.74
CA TYR A 61 8.76 -14.82 5.75
C TYR A 61 9.08 -13.98 4.52
N LEU A 62 10.21 -13.25 4.52
CA LEU A 62 10.57 -12.26 3.50
C LEU A 62 9.43 -11.25 3.27
N LEU A 63 8.75 -10.86 4.35
CA LEU A 63 7.66 -9.90 4.32
C LEU A 63 8.24 -8.50 4.58
N ALA A 64 8.07 -7.59 3.62
CA ALA A 64 8.41 -6.19 3.83
C ALA A 64 7.30 -5.49 4.62
N VAL A 65 7.67 -4.86 5.72
CA VAL A 65 6.74 -4.18 6.63
C VAL A 65 7.09 -2.71 6.70
N VAL A 66 6.10 -1.87 6.46
CA VAL A 66 6.17 -0.43 6.64
C VAL A 66 5.10 0.00 7.63
N ILE A 67 5.49 0.87 8.56
CA ILE A 67 4.62 1.34 9.62
C ILE A 67 4.51 2.85 9.59
N ILE A 68 3.27 3.32 9.72
CA ILE A 68 2.94 4.73 9.91
C ILE A 68 2.19 4.83 11.23
N ARG A 69 2.73 5.61 12.15
CA ARG A 69 2.11 5.87 13.44
C ARG A 69 1.15 7.05 13.32
N GLN A 70 0.21 7.12 14.24
CA GLN A 70 -0.72 8.25 14.32
C GLN A 70 0.03 9.58 14.50
N GLU A 71 1.09 9.60 15.31
CA GLU A 71 1.94 10.79 15.51
C GLU A 71 2.56 11.32 14.20
N ASP A 72 2.94 10.41 13.26
CA ASP A 72 3.46 10.80 11.95
C ASP A 72 2.36 11.50 11.12
N LEU A 73 1.13 10.99 11.15
CA LEU A 73 -0.01 11.62 10.46
C LEU A 73 -0.30 13.00 11.00
N ILE A 74 -0.33 13.15 12.33
CA ILE A 74 -0.57 14.42 13.02
C ILE A 74 0.53 15.43 12.68
N GLU A 75 1.81 15.04 12.75
CA GLU A 75 2.95 15.92 12.48
C GLU A 75 2.90 16.50 11.08
N PHE A 76 2.48 15.71 10.09
CA PHE A 76 2.39 16.16 8.69
C PHE A 76 1.02 16.74 8.33
N GLY A 77 0.04 16.75 9.24
CA GLY A 77 -1.33 17.23 8.99
C GLY A 77 -2.05 16.37 7.94
N LEU A 78 -1.86 15.05 7.99
CA LEU A 78 -2.37 14.09 7.02
C LEU A 78 -3.32 13.08 7.69
N THR A 79 -4.08 12.39 6.86
CA THR A 79 -4.97 11.31 7.26
C THR A 79 -4.55 9.98 6.61
N SER A 80 -5.15 8.88 7.01
CA SER A 80 -4.91 7.57 6.38
C SER A 80 -5.26 7.55 4.87
N ASP A 81 -6.18 8.39 4.42
CA ASP A 81 -6.59 8.47 3.01
C ASP A 81 -5.50 9.08 2.11
N ASP A 82 -4.64 9.94 2.68
CA ASP A 82 -3.51 10.54 1.97
C ASP A 82 -2.40 9.53 1.63
N LEU A 83 -2.42 8.36 2.27
CA LEU A 83 -1.46 7.27 2.05
C LEU A 83 -1.73 6.45 0.79
N SER A 84 -2.80 6.77 0.08
CA SER A 84 -3.14 6.12 -1.19
C SER A 84 -1.94 6.09 -2.15
N GLY A 85 -1.57 4.92 -2.61
CA GLY A 85 -0.43 4.68 -3.51
C GLY A 85 0.86 4.23 -2.82
N LEU A 86 1.06 4.46 -1.50
CA LEU A 86 2.27 4.03 -0.80
C LEU A 86 2.44 2.51 -0.83
N ILE A 87 1.38 1.74 -0.54
CA ILE A 87 1.44 0.27 -0.60
C ILE A 87 1.73 -0.23 -2.02
N GLY A 88 1.26 0.47 -3.06
CA GLY A 88 1.60 0.15 -4.44
C GLY A 88 3.08 0.37 -4.76
N LEU A 89 3.68 1.42 -4.21
CA LEU A 89 5.11 1.68 -4.32
C LEU A 89 5.93 0.58 -3.62
N ILE A 90 5.55 0.23 -2.38
CA ILE A 90 6.21 -0.84 -1.61
C ILE A 90 6.07 -2.18 -2.36
N ASN A 91 4.94 -2.43 -3.02
CA ASN A 91 4.73 -3.66 -3.78
C ASN A 91 5.62 -3.81 -5.03
N SER A 92 6.36 -2.76 -5.40
CA SER A 92 7.40 -2.85 -6.44
C SER A 92 8.74 -3.44 -5.95
N LEU A 93 8.89 -3.67 -4.65
CA LEU A 93 10.08 -4.30 -4.08
C LEU A 93 10.27 -5.71 -4.62
N GLN A 94 11.51 -6.01 -5.00
CA GLN A 94 11.91 -7.35 -5.43
C GLN A 94 12.53 -8.12 -4.26
N GLY A 95 12.53 -9.45 -4.35
CA GLY A 95 13.13 -10.30 -3.32
C GLY A 95 12.30 -10.49 -2.05
N VAL A 96 11.03 -10.05 -2.07
CA VAL A 96 10.09 -10.25 -0.97
C VAL A 96 8.89 -11.10 -1.40
N THR A 97 8.31 -11.84 -0.46
CA THR A 97 7.10 -12.64 -0.69
C THR A 97 5.85 -11.80 -0.67
N GLY A 98 5.89 -10.70 0.06
CA GLY A 98 4.77 -9.79 0.16
C GLY A 98 5.12 -8.51 0.93
N ASN A 99 4.14 -7.63 1.01
CA ASN A 99 4.28 -6.32 1.61
C ASN A 99 3.10 -6.04 2.54
N LEU A 100 3.39 -5.50 3.71
CA LEU A 100 2.44 -5.05 4.72
C LEU A 100 2.67 -3.58 5.00
N LEU A 101 1.65 -2.77 4.83
CA LEU A 101 1.57 -1.42 5.35
C LEU A 101 0.63 -1.42 6.55
N LEU A 102 1.14 -1.08 7.73
CA LEU A 102 0.38 -0.87 8.94
C LEU A 102 0.24 0.62 9.22
N VAL A 103 -0.96 1.06 9.50
CA VAL A 103 -1.27 2.45 9.82
C VAL A 103 -2.07 2.51 11.11
N GLU A 104 -1.57 3.25 12.09
CA GLU A 104 -2.37 3.62 13.27
C GLU A 104 -3.39 4.70 12.91
N THR A 105 -4.62 4.51 13.32
CA THR A 105 -5.70 5.47 13.11
C THR A 105 -6.07 6.18 14.42
N ASP A 106 -6.78 7.28 14.32
CA ASP A 106 -7.15 8.15 15.45
C ASP A 106 -8.16 7.50 16.41
N ASP A 107 -8.87 6.47 15.97
CA ASP A 107 -9.82 5.68 16.75
C ASP A 107 -9.20 4.49 17.51
N GLY A 108 -7.86 4.44 17.58
CA GLY A 108 -7.14 3.37 18.27
C GLY A 108 -7.14 2.04 17.56
N GLN A 109 -7.29 2.06 16.25
CA GLN A 109 -7.21 0.87 15.40
C GLN A 109 -5.90 0.84 14.60
N LEU A 110 -5.56 -0.36 14.15
CA LEU A 110 -4.49 -0.63 13.19
C LEU A 110 -5.11 -1.11 11.88
N LYS A 111 -4.92 -0.34 10.84
CA LYS A 111 -5.33 -0.69 9.49
C LYS A 111 -4.16 -1.32 8.75
N GLY A 112 -4.28 -2.61 8.41
CA GLY A 112 -3.29 -3.36 7.63
C GLY A 112 -3.68 -3.45 6.16
N SER A 113 -2.73 -3.17 5.28
CA SER A 113 -2.86 -3.39 3.85
C SER A 113 -1.80 -4.38 3.39
N LEU A 114 -2.23 -5.48 2.79
CA LEU A 114 -1.40 -6.58 2.33
C LEU A 114 -1.35 -6.61 0.80
N ARG A 115 -0.16 -6.81 0.23
CA ARG A 115 0.05 -6.96 -1.21
C ARG A 115 1.09 -8.03 -1.50
N THR A 116 0.92 -8.73 -2.63
CA THR A 116 1.93 -9.63 -3.18
C THR A 116 1.89 -9.64 -4.70
N ASN A 117 3.04 -9.89 -5.31
CA ASN A 117 3.15 -10.19 -6.73
C ASN A 117 3.34 -11.70 -6.98
N GLN A 118 3.53 -12.50 -5.91
CA GLN A 118 3.74 -13.94 -6.02
C GLN A 118 2.40 -14.68 -6.14
N ALA A 119 2.31 -15.58 -7.11
CA ALA A 119 1.10 -16.38 -7.35
C ALA A 119 0.85 -17.44 -6.27
N SER A 120 1.90 -17.87 -5.57
CA SER A 120 1.82 -18.89 -4.52
C SER A 120 1.39 -18.34 -3.15
N VAL A 121 1.28 -17.00 -3.01
CA VAL A 121 0.93 -16.35 -1.75
C VAL A 121 -0.51 -15.85 -1.80
N ASP A 122 -1.27 -16.15 -0.76
CA ASP A 122 -2.64 -15.68 -0.60
C ASP A 122 -2.77 -14.68 0.56
N MET A 123 -2.81 -13.39 0.20
CA MET A 123 -2.96 -12.30 1.18
C MET A 123 -4.39 -12.23 1.74
N SER A 124 -5.40 -12.73 1.02
CA SER A 124 -6.77 -12.76 1.54
C SER A 124 -6.92 -13.75 2.69
N PHE A 125 -6.21 -14.88 2.62
CA PHE A 125 -6.15 -15.84 3.73
C PHE A 125 -5.51 -15.20 4.97
N LEU A 126 -4.37 -14.53 4.82
CA LEU A 126 -3.70 -13.84 5.95
C LEU A 126 -4.59 -12.74 6.56
N ALA A 127 -5.24 -11.95 5.73
CA ALA A 127 -6.16 -10.91 6.21
C ALA A 127 -7.36 -11.52 6.96
N SER A 128 -7.89 -12.65 6.52
CA SER A 128 -9.05 -13.32 7.14
C SER A 128 -8.74 -13.80 8.56
N LEU A 129 -7.50 -14.21 8.85
CA LEU A 129 -7.06 -14.56 10.21
C LEU A 129 -7.16 -13.40 11.21
N LEU A 130 -7.16 -12.17 10.69
CA LEU A 130 -7.25 -10.92 11.45
C LEU A 130 -8.63 -10.25 11.28
N GLY A 131 -9.65 -11.01 10.86
CA GLY A 131 -11.01 -10.50 10.66
C GLY A 131 -11.19 -9.62 9.43
N GLY A 132 -10.20 -9.58 8.54
CA GLY A 132 -10.23 -8.84 7.29
C GLY A 132 -10.59 -9.70 6.07
N GLY A 133 -10.20 -9.24 4.89
CA GLY A 133 -10.45 -9.94 3.64
C GLY A 133 -9.90 -9.22 2.42
N GLY A 134 -10.29 -9.70 1.24
CA GLY A 134 -9.87 -9.11 -0.03
C GLY A 134 -9.65 -10.15 -1.11
N HIS A 135 -8.71 -9.90 -1.99
CA HIS A 135 -8.30 -10.80 -3.06
C HIS A 135 -6.92 -11.40 -2.77
N GLN A 136 -6.62 -12.53 -3.39
CA GLN A 136 -5.35 -13.23 -3.24
C GLN A 136 -4.12 -12.31 -3.25
N LYS A 137 -4.07 -11.33 -4.16
CA LYS A 137 -2.92 -10.42 -4.30
C LYS A 137 -3.05 -9.10 -3.55
N ALA A 138 -4.22 -8.79 -2.99
CA ALA A 138 -4.53 -7.52 -2.39
C ALA A 138 -5.62 -7.67 -1.33
N ALA A 139 -5.25 -7.59 -0.08
CA ALA A 139 -6.16 -7.76 1.04
C ALA A 139 -5.89 -6.71 2.12
N GLY A 140 -6.78 -6.60 3.08
CA GLY A 140 -6.63 -5.70 4.20
C GLY A 140 -7.41 -6.17 5.42
N PHE A 141 -7.03 -5.67 6.57
CA PHE A 141 -7.68 -5.92 7.85
C PHE A 141 -7.67 -4.68 8.71
N THR A 142 -8.51 -4.67 9.73
CA THR A 142 -8.51 -3.65 10.78
C THR A 142 -8.66 -4.35 12.12
N ILE A 143 -7.78 -4.05 13.05
CA ILE A 143 -7.78 -4.60 14.40
C ILE A 143 -7.65 -3.48 15.42
N LEU A 144 -8.15 -3.69 16.63
CA LEU A 144 -7.86 -2.81 17.76
C LEU A 144 -6.41 -3.00 18.20
N GLY A 145 -5.74 -1.91 18.54
CA GLY A 145 -4.38 -1.98 19.08
C GLY A 145 -3.53 -0.77 18.71
N LYS A 146 -2.32 -0.77 19.29
CA LYS A 146 -1.27 0.22 19.02
C LYS A 146 0.04 -0.47 18.72
N ILE A 147 0.92 0.23 18.03
CA ILE A 147 2.26 -0.26 17.71
C ILE A 147 3.20 0.12 18.84
N ILE A 148 3.74 -0.88 19.50
CA ILE A 148 4.76 -0.70 20.55
C ILE A 148 6.10 -1.15 19.98
N ASP A 149 7.13 -0.33 20.16
CA ASP A 149 8.50 -0.65 19.77
C ASP A 149 9.22 -1.22 21.01
N ASN A 150 9.32 -2.52 21.09
CA ASN A 150 10.06 -3.23 22.14
C ASN A 150 11.34 -3.80 21.54
N ASP A 151 12.49 -3.21 21.83
CA ASP A 151 13.83 -3.74 21.51
C ASP A 151 13.96 -4.37 20.10
N ASN A 152 13.61 -3.62 19.07
CA ASN A 152 13.57 -4.06 17.68
C ASN A 152 12.42 -5.01 17.28
N GLN A 153 11.51 -5.36 18.17
CA GLN A 153 10.29 -6.08 17.83
C GLN A 153 9.10 -5.12 17.83
N LEU A 154 8.31 -5.19 16.77
CA LEU A 154 7.06 -4.48 16.67
C LEU A 154 5.96 -5.39 17.20
N VAL A 155 5.34 -4.96 18.29
CA VAL A 155 4.26 -5.68 18.94
C VAL A 155 2.97 -4.88 18.75
N VAL A 156 1.91 -5.57 18.43
CA VAL A 156 0.54 -5.03 18.46
C VAL A 156 -0.02 -5.35 19.83
N ALA A 157 -0.39 -4.33 20.58
CA ALA A 157 -0.97 -4.46 21.92
C ALA A 157 -2.39 -3.88 21.97
#